data_fde9fcb128556567dbfd90ad5c3621b5
#
_entry.id   fde9fcb128556567dbfd90ad5c3621b5
#
_cell.length_a   1.000
_cell.length_b   1.000
_cell.length_c   1.000
_cell.angle_alpha   90.00
_cell.angle_beta   90.00
_cell.angle_gamma   90.00
#
_symmetry.space_group_name_H-M   'P 1'
#
loop_
_entity.id
_entity.type
_entity.pdbx_description
1 polymer ?
#
loop_
_entity_poly.entity_id
_entity_poly.type
_entity_poly.pdbx_seq_one_letter_code
_entity_poly.pdbx_strand_id
1 'polypeptide(L)'
;MSTATAEKAKSKLIGAYLVNGTIGNVGMPGAPIMHFSLVVVPSTNSVSGTVEITQAILGGDIVVRNVTGTIRATGYGTVTQVVALEGQYVQSVPPPAIGSYLADFSAHMAIDNNWNGKGGFTYGNHNVENVDVRKS
;
A
#
# COMPACT_ATOMS: atom_id res chain seq x y z
N MET A 1 7.91 34.11 11.35
CA MET A 1 7.17 32.96 10.82
C MET A 1 6.88 32.00 11.94
N SER A 2 5.66 31.54 12.00
CA SER A 2 5.30 30.58 13.03
C SER A 2 5.97 29.23 12.79
N THR A 3 6.21 28.50 13.86
CA THR A 3 6.78 27.17 13.78
C THR A 3 5.92 26.24 12.93
N ALA A 4 4.60 26.31 13.07
CA ALA A 4 3.68 25.47 12.31
C ALA A 4 3.78 25.70 10.81
N THR A 5 3.90 26.96 10.40
CA THR A 5 4.07 27.31 8.99
C THR A 5 5.41 26.84 8.48
N ALA A 6 6.45 26.97 9.29
CA ALA A 6 7.79 26.51 8.95
C ALA A 6 7.81 24.97 8.79
N GLU A 7 7.14 24.26 9.66
CA GLU A 7 7.05 22.81 9.58
C GLU A 7 6.35 22.35 8.31
N LYS A 8 5.24 22.99 7.95
CA LYS A 8 4.55 22.68 6.71
C LYS A 8 5.42 22.97 5.48
N ALA A 9 6.11 24.09 5.50
CA ALA A 9 7.01 24.45 4.41
C ALA A 9 8.15 23.44 4.30
N LYS A 10 8.71 23.01 5.41
CA LYS A 10 9.74 21.99 5.42
C LYS A 10 9.24 20.67 4.88
N SER A 11 8.06 20.24 5.28
CA SER A 11 7.48 18.98 4.79
C SER A 11 7.29 19.02 3.30
N LYS A 12 6.83 20.15 2.76
CA LYS A 12 6.68 20.32 1.31
C LYS A 12 8.01 20.35 0.59
N LEU A 13 9.01 21.03 1.16
CA LEU A 13 10.33 21.15 0.56
C LEU A 13 11.08 19.82 0.58
N ILE A 14 11.05 19.14 1.71
CA ILE A 14 11.64 17.81 1.84
C ILE A 14 10.84 16.84 0.98
N GLY A 15 9.54 17.09 0.86
CA GLY A 15 8.68 16.29 0.02
C GLY A 15 8.50 14.86 0.48
N ALA A 16 8.63 14.62 1.78
CA ALA A 16 8.53 13.25 2.28
C ALA A 16 7.65 13.20 3.52
N TYR A 17 6.78 12.19 3.57
CA TYR A 17 6.01 11.88 4.77
C TYR A 17 5.73 10.39 4.85
N LEU A 18 5.43 9.92 6.05
CA LEU A 18 5.10 8.52 6.32
C LEU A 18 3.60 8.35 6.42
N VAL A 19 3.09 7.25 5.88
CA VAL A 19 1.69 6.89 6.00
C VAL A 19 1.56 5.39 6.22
N ASN A 20 0.67 5.03 7.14
CA ASN A 20 0.32 3.64 7.42
C ASN A 20 -1.18 3.47 7.24
N GLY A 21 -1.59 2.31 6.78
CA GLY A 21 -3.01 2.04 6.63
C GLY A 21 -3.29 0.62 6.19
N THR A 22 -4.54 0.39 5.81
CA THR A 22 -5.01 -0.93 5.38
C THR A 22 -5.81 -0.84 4.09
N ILE A 23 -5.75 -1.90 3.31
CA ILE A 23 -6.63 -2.11 2.17
C ILE A 23 -7.30 -3.47 2.37
N GLY A 24 -8.62 -3.49 2.43
CA GLY A 24 -9.38 -4.72 2.59
C GLY A 24 -10.66 -4.53 3.37
N ASN A 25 -11.40 -5.62 3.52
CA ASN A 25 -12.63 -5.66 4.30
C ASN A 25 -12.32 -6.01 5.75
N VAL A 26 -11.85 -5.03 6.49
CA VAL A 26 -11.53 -5.19 7.91
C VAL A 26 -12.82 -5.58 8.65
N GLY A 27 -12.73 -6.64 9.46
CA GLY A 27 -13.88 -7.16 10.19
C GLY A 27 -14.56 -8.34 9.50
N MET A 28 -14.23 -8.64 8.25
CA MET A 28 -14.73 -9.84 7.58
C MET A 28 -13.78 -11.01 7.89
N PRO A 29 -14.24 -12.05 8.61
CA PRO A 29 -13.36 -13.17 8.97
C PRO A 29 -12.75 -13.84 7.73
N GLY A 30 -11.43 -14.06 7.79
CA GLY A 30 -10.71 -14.76 6.75
C GLY A 30 -10.38 -13.94 5.51
N ALA A 31 -10.88 -12.72 5.40
CA ALA A 31 -10.58 -11.88 4.25
C ALA A 31 -9.11 -11.42 4.29
N PRO A 32 -8.40 -11.43 3.15
CA PRO A 32 -7.04 -10.89 3.13
C PRO A 32 -7.05 -9.39 3.36
N ILE A 33 -6.16 -8.93 4.21
CA ILE A 33 -5.98 -7.51 4.51
C ILE A 33 -4.55 -7.12 4.22
N MET A 34 -4.37 -6.08 3.43
CA MET A 34 -3.06 -5.51 3.16
C MET A 34 -2.79 -4.37 4.13
N HIS A 35 -1.70 -4.46 4.85
CA HIS A 35 -1.22 -3.40 5.74
C HIS A 35 -0.04 -2.73 5.08
N PHE A 36 -0.12 -1.43 4.89
CA PHE A 36 0.98 -0.70 4.23
C PHE A 36 1.65 0.28 5.18
N SER A 37 2.96 0.43 4.99
CA SER A 37 3.79 1.42 5.65
C SER A 37 4.65 2.06 4.58
N LEU A 38 4.31 3.28 4.20
CA LEU A 38 4.87 3.91 3.01
C LEU A 38 5.53 5.24 3.34
N VAL A 39 6.59 5.53 2.60
CA VAL A 39 7.20 6.86 2.51
C VAL A 39 6.74 7.46 1.19
N VAL A 40 6.12 8.62 1.26
CA VAL A 40 5.63 9.34 0.08
C VAL A 40 6.52 10.55 -0.15
N VAL A 41 7.00 10.69 -1.39
CA VAL A 41 7.82 11.84 -1.80
C VAL A 41 7.06 12.58 -2.92
N PRO A 42 6.21 13.57 -2.56
CA PRO A 42 5.36 14.24 -3.55
C PRO A 42 6.13 14.94 -4.66
N SER A 43 7.30 15.48 -4.35
CA SER A 43 8.10 16.22 -5.34
C SER A 43 8.52 15.35 -6.52
N THR A 44 8.66 14.05 -6.32
CA THR A 44 9.01 13.10 -7.38
C THR A 44 7.86 12.16 -7.72
N ASN A 45 6.70 12.34 -7.09
CA ASN A 45 5.53 11.46 -7.26
C ASN A 45 5.86 10.02 -6.95
N SER A 46 6.77 9.77 -6.01
CA SER A 46 7.23 8.43 -5.69
C SER A 46 6.76 7.98 -4.33
N VAL A 47 6.55 6.68 -4.22
CA VAL A 47 6.15 6.00 -2.98
C VAL A 47 7.02 4.77 -2.82
N SER A 48 7.44 4.50 -1.61
CA SER A 48 8.20 3.28 -1.32
C SER A 48 7.91 2.81 0.09
N GLY A 49 8.13 1.54 0.35
CA GLY A 49 7.95 1.03 1.71
C GLY A 49 7.74 -0.47 1.77
N THR A 50 6.95 -0.86 2.72
CA THR A 50 6.72 -2.26 3.06
C THR A 50 5.22 -2.53 3.13
N VAL A 51 4.84 -3.72 2.70
CA VAL A 51 3.46 -4.19 2.75
C VAL A 51 3.44 -5.55 3.43
N GLU A 52 2.44 -5.77 4.29
CA GLU A 52 2.18 -7.06 4.88
C GLU A 52 0.74 -7.46 4.56
N ILE A 53 0.57 -8.65 4.04
CA ILE A 53 -0.76 -9.20 3.73
C ILE A 53 -1.07 -10.29 4.75
N THR A 54 -2.10 -10.07 5.56
CA THR A 54 -2.58 -11.06 6.52
C THR A 54 -3.72 -11.84 5.89
N GLN A 55 -3.68 -13.15 6.05
CA GLN A 55 -4.70 -14.03 5.47
C GLN A 55 -4.86 -15.28 6.32
N ALA A 56 -6.07 -15.86 6.27
CA ALA A 56 -6.40 -17.04 7.07
C ALA A 56 -6.24 -18.34 6.26
N ILE A 57 -5.18 -18.45 5.47
CA ILE A 57 -4.90 -19.66 4.68
C ILE A 57 -3.52 -20.21 5.01
N LEU A 58 -3.27 -21.43 4.56
CA LEU A 58 -1.96 -22.06 4.70
C LEU A 58 -0.90 -21.22 4.00
N GLY A 59 0.24 -21.03 4.66
CA GLY A 59 1.31 -20.18 4.16
C GLY A 59 1.46 -18.91 4.97
N GLY A 60 0.44 -18.54 5.77
CA GLY A 60 0.51 -17.42 6.69
C GLY A 60 0.60 -16.06 6.02
N ASP A 61 1.21 -15.13 6.73
CA ASP A 61 1.31 -13.74 6.29
C ASP A 61 2.41 -13.58 5.26
N ILE A 62 2.20 -12.63 4.35
CA ILE A 62 3.14 -12.30 3.29
C ILE A 62 3.70 -10.91 3.56
N VAL A 63 5.03 -10.79 3.51
CA VAL A 63 5.71 -9.51 3.68
C VAL A 63 6.42 -9.16 2.39
N VAL A 64 6.09 -7.98 1.83
CA VAL A 64 6.75 -7.44 0.64
C VAL A 64 7.58 -6.25 1.09
N ARG A 65 8.90 -6.38 1.08
CA ARG A 65 9.82 -5.41 1.68
C ARG A 65 10.24 -4.29 0.74
N ASN A 66 10.19 -4.53 -0.55
CA ASN A 66 10.68 -3.59 -1.56
C ASN A 66 9.53 -3.08 -2.43
N VAL A 67 8.54 -2.46 -1.79
CA VAL A 67 7.41 -1.88 -2.50
C VAL A 67 7.80 -0.51 -3.02
N THR A 68 7.56 -0.28 -4.29
CA THR A 68 7.75 1.01 -4.94
C THR A 68 6.52 1.36 -5.74
N GLY A 69 6.34 2.64 -6.01
CA GLY A 69 5.20 3.05 -6.79
C GLY A 69 5.16 4.55 -7.05
N THR A 70 3.99 4.97 -7.50
CA THR A 70 3.73 6.37 -7.86
C THR A 70 2.48 6.87 -7.16
N ILE A 71 2.46 8.18 -6.93
CA ILE A 71 1.30 8.89 -6.43
C ILE A 71 1.04 10.09 -7.34
N ARG A 72 -0.23 10.28 -7.74
CA ARG A 72 -0.60 11.37 -8.64
C ARG A 72 -1.88 12.02 -8.17
N ALA A 73 -1.92 13.34 -8.28
CA ALA A 73 -3.15 14.10 -8.02
C ALA A 73 -4.12 13.94 -9.18
N THR A 74 -5.41 13.78 -8.89
CA THR A 74 -6.44 13.65 -9.92
C THR A 74 -7.15 14.96 -10.21
N GLY A 75 -7.33 15.80 -9.19
CA GLY A 75 -8.10 17.02 -9.31
C GLY A 75 -9.61 16.82 -9.44
N TYR A 76 -10.12 15.63 -9.24
CA TYR A 76 -11.55 15.33 -9.39
C TYR A 76 -12.21 14.93 -8.08
N GLY A 77 -13.30 15.60 -7.73
CA GLY A 77 -14.20 15.21 -6.67
C GLY A 77 -13.54 14.93 -5.33
N THR A 78 -14.00 13.87 -4.67
CA THR A 78 -13.44 13.43 -3.39
C THR A 78 -12.19 12.57 -3.54
N VAL A 79 -11.98 12.00 -4.72
CA VAL A 79 -10.75 11.26 -5.03
C VAL A 79 -9.72 12.28 -5.49
N THR A 80 -8.77 12.58 -4.62
CA THR A 80 -7.77 13.60 -4.91
C THR A 80 -6.44 13.02 -5.36
N GLN A 81 -6.20 11.74 -5.08
CA GLN A 81 -4.94 11.08 -5.39
C GLN A 81 -5.16 9.64 -5.84
N VAL A 82 -4.30 9.20 -6.75
CA VAL A 82 -4.25 7.80 -7.17
C VAL A 82 -2.84 7.28 -6.89
N VAL A 83 -2.77 6.14 -6.23
CA VAL A 83 -1.52 5.48 -5.85
C VAL A 83 -1.44 4.13 -6.54
N ALA A 84 -0.30 3.84 -7.14
CA ALA A 84 -0.01 2.53 -7.72
C ALA A 84 1.27 1.99 -7.11
N LEU A 85 1.22 0.77 -6.63
CA LEU A 85 2.33 0.10 -5.95
C LEU A 85 2.68 -1.21 -6.65
N GLU A 86 3.95 -1.58 -6.59
CA GLU A 86 4.41 -2.86 -7.09
C GLU A 86 5.59 -3.38 -6.27
N GLY A 87 5.80 -4.68 -6.30
CA GLY A 87 6.91 -5.31 -5.60
C GLY A 87 6.93 -6.81 -5.87
N GLN A 88 7.88 -7.48 -5.24
CA GLN A 88 8.02 -8.93 -5.34
C GLN A 88 8.30 -9.49 -3.96
N TYR A 89 7.89 -10.73 -3.76
CA TYR A 89 8.16 -11.46 -2.53
C TYR A 89 8.49 -12.91 -2.83
N VAL A 90 9.13 -13.57 -1.87
CA VAL A 90 9.49 -14.99 -2.02
C VAL A 90 8.35 -15.83 -1.50
N GLN A 91 7.84 -16.71 -2.35
CA GLN A 91 6.77 -17.63 -2.02
C GLN A 91 7.35 -19.06 -1.94
N SER A 92 7.11 -19.70 -0.82
CA SER A 92 7.50 -21.10 -0.65
C SER A 92 6.55 -22.02 -1.41
N VAL A 93 7.12 -23.07 -1.99
CA VAL A 93 6.33 -24.11 -2.65
C VAL A 93 5.68 -24.98 -1.59
N PRO A 94 4.39 -25.36 -1.73
CA PRO A 94 3.73 -26.22 -0.75
C PRO A 94 4.37 -27.59 -0.65
N PRO A 95 4.43 -28.20 0.54
CA PRO A 95 4.88 -29.56 0.69
C PRO A 95 4.03 -30.55 -0.14
N PRO A 96 4.61 -31.68 -0.63
CA PRO A 96 5.97 -32.17 -0.36
C PRO A 96 7.06 -31.56 -1.23
N ALA A 97 6.74 -30.67 -2.14
CA ALA A 97 7.74 -30.00 -2.96
C ALA A 97 8.64 -29.12 -2.09
N ILE A 98 9.87 -28.91 -2.56
CA ILE A 98 10.86 -28.08 -1.88
C ILE A 98 11.27 -26.98 -2.82
N GLY A 99 11.38 -25.76 -2.30
CA GLY A 99 11.86 -24.63 -3.06
C GLY A 99 11.02 -23.38 -2.84
N SER A 100 11.38 -22.35 -3.58
CA SER A 100 10.67 -21.08 -3.54
C SER A 100 10.78 -20.40 -4.89
N TYR A 101 9.90 -19.43 -5.13
CA TYR A 101 9.91 -18.63 -6.36
C TYR A 101 9.51 -17.20 -6.02
N LEU A 102 9.82 -16.27 -6.92
CA LEU A 102 9.40 -14.89 -6.77
C LEU A 102 7.97 -14.74 -7.26
N ALA A 103 7.15 -14.15 -6.43
CA ALA A 103 5.76 -13.82 -6.77
C ALA A 103 5.62 -12.30 -6.85
N ASP A 104 4.75 -11.85 -7.74
CA ASP A 104 4.52 -10.43 -7.94
C ASP A 104 3.44 -9.90 -7.01
N PHE A 105 3.63 -8.66 -6.59
CA PHE A 105 2.67 -7.91 -5.81
C PHE A 105 2.39 -6.59 -6.53
N SER A 106 1.12 -6.22 -6.58
CA SER A 106 0.72 -4.88 -7.04
C SER A 106 -0.49 -4.41 -6.26
N ALA A 107 -0.64 -3.11 -6.15
CA ALA A 107 -1.81 -2.52 -5.49
C ALA A 107 -2.12 -1.17 -6.13
N HIS A 108 -3.37 -0.75 -5.98
CA HIS A 108 -3.81 0.55 -6.43
C HIS A 108 -4.81 1.12 -5.44
N MET A 109 -4.81 2.43 -5.31
CA MET A 109 -5.69 3.13 -4.40
C MET A 109 -6.18 4.42 -5.05
N ALA A 110 -7.47 4.70 -4.86
CA ALA A 110 -8.06 6.00 -5.19
C ALA A 110 -8.50 6.60 -3.85
N ILE A 111 -7.82 7.62 -3.40
CA ILE A 111 -7.92 8.12 -2.03
C ILE A 111 -8.17 9.63 -1.99
N ASP A 112 -8.65 10.08 -0.84
CA ASP A 112 -8.74 11.49 -0.52
C ASP A 112 -7.44 11.98 0.14
N ASN A 113 -7.45 13.22 0.62
CA ASN A 113 -6.27 13.79 1.27
C ASN A 113 -5.93 13.14 2.61
N ASN A 114 -6.85 12.38 3.17
CA ASN A 114 -6.66 11.66 4.41
C ASN A 114 -6.31 10.20 4.22
N TRP A 115 -6.01 9.80 2.98
CA TRP A 115 -5.67 8.43 2.61
C TRP A 115 -6.80 7.43 2.90
N ASN A 116 -8.04 7.88 2.70
CA ASN A 116 -9.21 7.02 2.78
C ASN A 116 -9.88 6.96 1.41
N GLY A 117 -10.34 5.79 1.02
CA GLY A 117 -11.00 5.61 -0.26
C GLY A 117 -11.20 4.15 -0.60
N LYS A 118 -10.98 3.82 -1.85
CA LYS A 118 -11.15 2.47 -2.39
C LYS A 118 -9.91 2.04 -3.13
N GLY A 119 -9.68 0.75 -3.16
CA GLY A 119 -8.55 0.20 -3.88
C GLY A 119 -8.62 -1.31 -3.99
N GLY A 120 -7.49 -1.89 -4.36
CA GLY A 120 -7.34 -3.32 -4.49
C GLY A 120 -5.88 -3.71 -4.52
N PHE A 121 -5.64 -4.99 -4.43
CA PHE A 121 -4.28 -5.52 -4.50
C PHE A 121 -4.27 -6.92 -5.08
N THR A 122 -3.15 -7.26 -5.70
CA THR A 122 -2.92 -8.57 -6.30
C THR A 122 -1.60 -9.13 -5.77
N TYR A 123 -1.62 -10.36 -5.34
CA TYR A 123 -0.42 -11.04 -4.88
C TYR A 123 -0.45 -12.49 -5.36
N GLY A 124 0.58 -12.88 -6.13
CA GLY A 124 0.58 -14.18 -6.79
C GLY A 124 -0.64 -14.33 -7.69
N ASN A 125 -1.46 -15.34 -7.41
CA ASN A 125 -2.69 -15.60 -8.15
C ASN A 125 -3.94 -15.05 -7.47
N HIS A 126 -3.78 -14.29 -6.38
CA HIS A 126 -4.90 -13.75 -5.61
C HIS A 126 -5.15 -12.30 -5.99
N ASN A 127 -6.41 -11.95 -6.15
CA ASN A 127 -6.82 -10.60 -6.52
C ASN A 127 -7.95 -10.13 -5.62
N VAL A 128 -7.77 -8.97 -5.01
CA VAL A 128 -8.77 -8.33 -4.15
C VAL A 128 -9.06 -6.96 -4.74
N GLU A 129 -10.32 -6.71 -5.09
CA GLU A 129 -10.72 -5.48 -5.76
C GLU A 129 -11.85 -4.78 -5.04
N ASN A 130 -11.91 -3.46 -5.21
CA ASN A 130 -12.99 -2.61 -4.74
C ASN A 130 -13.24 -2.73 -3.23
N VAL A 131 -12.18 -2.65 -2.47
CA VAL A 131 -12.22 -2.72 -1.02
C VAL A 131 -11.78 -1.40 -0.40
N ASP A 132 -12.09 -1.21 0.86
CA ASP A 132 -11.80 0.05 1.54
C ASP A 132 -10.31 0.25 1.78
N VAL A 133 -9.85 1.47 1.56
CA VAL A 133 -8.53 1.96 1.97
C VAL A 133 -8.75 2.88 3.15
N ARG A 134 -8.03 2.61 4.24
CA ARG A 134 -8.14 3.40 5.46
C ARG A 134 -6.77 3.68 6.04
N LYS A 135 -6.55 4.94 6.35
CA LYS A 135 -5.36 5.35 7.08
C LYS A 135 -5.49 4.92 8.54
N SER A 136 -4.39 4.42 9.08
CA SER A 136 -4.31 4.08 10.51
C SER A 136 -4.18 5.31 11.40
#